data_7174ab8f3012c4a3f9ebd99a7f0bdac8
#
_entry.id   7174ab8f3012c4a3f9ebd99a7f0bdac8
#
_cell.length_a   1.000
_cell.length_b   1.000
_cell.length_c   1.000
_cell.angle_alpha   90.00
_cell.angle_beta   90.00
_cell.angle_gamma   90.00
#
_symmetry.space_group_name_H-M   'P 1'
#
loop_
_entity.id
_entity.type
_entity.pdbx_description
1 polymer ?
#
loop_
_entity_poly.entity_id
_entity_poly.type
_entity_poly.pdbx_seq_one_letter_code
_entity_poly.pdbx_strand_id
1 'polypeptide(L)'
;MPARPFWRRSKTSGYRVLAPMYKGKRYVYVRRPVTALQGLKIRAPGLPVVIDTFKAWGVTPTPLGVAEMFPAMQQGVVDGAEIELQTAETLGLISLTKTVLMTGHMMPNYAWIFFGQWLDRQPAAVKTAVEESARETSQWFAAAMVEAETKALDKFKAAGAQLVDIDTDELERKSTAALAPKYGELHAWVKRLQAAGAG
;
A
#
# COMPACT_ATOMS: atom_id res chain seq x y z
N MET A 1 -27.52 -3.99 -14.44
CA MET A 1 -26.35 -4.88 -14.63
C MET A 1 -25.21 -4.32 -13.79
N PRO A 2 -24.58 -5.06 -12.89
CA PRO A 2 -23.44 -4.56 -12.14
C PRO A 2 -22.32 -4.20 -13.13
N ALA A 3 -21.71 -3.03 -12.93
CA ALA A 3 -20.63 -2.56 -13.76
C ALA A 3 -19.49 -3.59 -13.76
N ARG A 4 -19.02 -3.98 -14.95
CA ARG A 4 -17.89 -4.91 -15.03
C ARG A 4 -16.68 -4.28 -14.32
N PRO A 5 -16.03 -5.00 -13.40
CA PRO A 5 -14.88 -4.48 -12.68
C PRO A 5 -13.80 -3.96 -13.65
N PHE A 6 -13.19 -2.86 -13.28
CA PHE A 6 -12.15 -2.15 -14.05
C PHE A 6 -11.05 -3.09 -14.59
N TRP A 7 -10.61 -4.09 -13.81
CA TRP A 7 -9.55 -5.05 -14.20
C TRP A 7 -9.92 -6.00 -15.35
N ARG A 8 -11.22 -6.17 -15.66
CA ARG A 8 -11.65 -6.95 -16.83
C ARG A 8 -11.51 -6.19 -18.17
N ARG A 9 -11.10 -4.92 -18.15
CA ARG A 9 -11.00 -4.07 -19.36
C ARG A 9 -9.65 -4.08 -20.05
N SER A 10 -8.62 -4.75 -19.52
CA SER A 10 -7.28 -4.76 -20.12
C SER A 10 -7.17 -5.66 -21.37
N LYS A 11 -7.97 -5.38 -22.39
CA LYS A 11 -7.83 -6.04 -23.71
C LYS A 11 -6.63 -5.49 -24.52
N THR A 12 -6.13 -4.33 -24.20
CA THR A 12 -5.08 -3.62 -24.97
C THR A 12 -3.66 -4.01 -24.57
N SER A 13 -3.44 -4.55 -23.37
CA SER A 13 -2.10 -4.90 -22.86
C SER A 13 -1.68 -6.33 -23.14
N GLY A 14 -2.55 -7.16 -23.71
CA GLY A 14 -2.28 -8.61 -23.88
C GLY A 14 -2.36 -9.44 -22.58
N TYR A 15 -2.58 -8.77 -21.42
CA TYR A 15 -2.71 -9.41 -20.12
C TYR A 15 -4.16 -9.45 -19.63
N ARG A 16 -4.49 -10.45 -18.82
CA ARG A 16 -5.76 -10.55 -18.09
C ARG A 16 -5.51 -10.49 -16.60
N VAL A 17 -6.15 -9.53 -15.94
CA VAL A 17 -6.21 -9.45 -14.49
C VAL A 17 -7.45 -10.24 -14.04
N LEU A 18 -7.26 -11.29 -13.23
CA LEU A 18 -8.34 -12.19 -12.80
C LEU A 18 -8.94 -11.76 -11.47
N ALA A 19 -8.11 -11.47 -10.47
CA ALA A 19 -8.56 -11.06 -9.15
C ALA A 19 -7.52 -10.18 -8.45
N PRO A 20 -7.93 -9.15 -7.70
CA PRO A 20 -7.05 -8.38 -6.84
C PRO A 20 -6.78 -9.16 -5.54
N MET A 21 -5.61 -8.94 -4.92
CA MET A 21 -5.27 -9.47 -3.61
C MET A 21 -4.83 -8.33 -2.69
N TYR A 22 -5.48 -8.19 -1.55
CA TYR A 22 -5.17 -7.20 -0.54
C TYR A 22 -3.77 -7.42 0.05
N LYS A 23 -2.89 -6.40 -0.03
CA LYS A 23 -1.49 -6.50 0.42
C LYS A 23 -1.27 -5.93 1.83
N GLY A 24 -2.28 -5.38 2.44
CA GLY A 24 -2.17 -4.68 3.73
C GLY A 24 -2.06 -3.15 3.59
N LYS A 25 -2.30 -2.47 4.69
CA LYS A 25 -2.13 -1.01 4.78
C LYS A 25 -0.67 -0.63 5.00
N ARG A 26 -0.28 0.53 4.48
CA ARG A 26 1.05 1.11 4.71
C ARG A 26 0.99 2.12 5.85
N TYR A 27 2.02 2.08 6.69
CA TYR A 27 2.21 2.98 7.82
C TYR A 27 3.62 3.57 7.80
N VAL A 28 3.89 4.53 8.68
CA VAL A 28 5.22 5.14 8.85
C VAL A 28 5.82 4.68 10.17
N TYR A 29 7.00 4.07 10.10
CA TYR A 29 7.76 3.51 11.23
C TYR A 29 8.91 4.43 11.55
N VAL A 30 9.00 4.94 12.78
CA VAL A 30 10.00 5.93 13.19
C VAL A 30 10.85 5.40 14.36
N ARG A 31 12.17 5.64 14.32
CA ARG A 31 13.15 5.15 15.30
C ARG A 31 13.10 5.85 16.66
N ARG A 32 12.39 6.95 16.79
CA ARG A 32 12.29 7.75 18.02
C ARG A 32 10.82 8.04 18.35
N PRO A 33 10.50 8.40 19.58
CA PRO A 33 9.16 8.88 19.92
C PRO A 33 8.82 10.15 19.14
N VAL A 34 7.67 10.14 18.46
CA VAL A 34 7.13 11.30 17.71
C VAL A 34 5.60 11.26 17.74
N THR A 35 4.98 12.40 17.53
CA THR A 35 3.52 12.55 17.47
C THR A 35 3.02 13.06 16.11
N ALA A 36 3.92 13.41 15.20
CA ALA A 36 3.58 13.97 13.90
C ALA A 36 4.59 13.56 12.83
N LEU A 37 4.18 13.71 11.56
CA LEU A 37 5.01 13.44 10.38
C LEU A 37 5.95 14.58 10.02
N GLN A 38 5.55 15.81 10.33
CA GLN A 38 6.23 17.02 9.84
C GLN A 38 7.70 17.05 10.27
N GLY A 39 8.57 17.39 9.32
CA GLY A 39 10.01 17.52 9.54
C GLY A 39 10.77 16.19 9.56
N LEU A 40 10.09 15.05 9.49
CA LEU A 40 10.75 13.75 9.44
C LEU A 40 11.38 13.48 8.08
N LYS A 41 12.54 12.83 8.09
CA LYS A 41 13.18 12.27 6.90
C LYS A 41 12.78 10.80 6.78
N ILE A 42 11.91 10.49 5.82
CA ILE A 42 11.27 9.16 5.70
C ILE A 42 11.71 8.49 4.41
N ARG A 43 12.16 7.26 4.51
CA ARG A 43 12.35 6.42 3.34
C ARG A 43 11.00 6.17 2.67
N ALA A 44 10.94 6.41 1.37
CA ALA A 44 9.79 6.12 0.53
C ALA A 44 10.23 5.44 -0.79
N PRO A 45 9.35 4.74 -1.51
CA PRO A 45 9.68 4.26 -2.85
C PRO A 45 9.87 5.43 -3.82
N GLY A 46 10.70 5.24 -4.86
CA GLY A 46 11.00 6.27 -5.86
C GLY A 46 9.84 6.58 -6.82
N LEU A 47 8.59 6.48 -6.38
CA LEU A 47 7.41 6.78 -7.18
C LEU A 47 7.05 8.27 -7.05
N PRO A 48 7.00 9.04 -8.17
CA PRO A 48 6.77 10.48 -8.11
C PRO A 48 5.55 10.88 -7.29
N VAL A 49 4.42 10.19 -7.44
CA VAL A 49 3.20 10.48 -6.68
C VAL A 49 3.38 10.28 -5.18
N VAL A 50 4.13 9.27 -4.74
CA VAL A 50 4.42 9.03 -3.32
C VAL A 50 5.34 10.11 -2.78
N ILE A 51 6.39 10.45 -3.51
CA ILE A 51 7.32 11.54 -3.14
C ILE A 51 6.58 12.87 -2.96
N ASP A 52 5.71 13.21 -3.91
CA ASP A 52 4.93 14.46 -3.85
C ASP A 52 3.92 14.44 -2.69
N THR A 53 3.29 13.30 -2.41
CA THR A 53 2.40 13.11 -1.26
C THR A 53 3.13 13.39 0.05
N PHE A 54 4.28 12.77 0.26
CA PHE A 54 5.06 12.95 1.49
C PHE A 54 5.55 14.39 1.65
N LYS A 55 5.98 15.04 0.56
CA LYS A 55 6.32 16.47 0.58
C LYS A 55 5.13 17.34 1.00
N ALA A 56 3.92 17.03 0.51
CA ALA A 56 2.71 17.76 0.89
C ALA A 56 2.40 17.64 2.39
N TRP A 57 2.81 16.56 3.04
CA TRP A 57 2.67 16.36 4.48
C TRP A 57 3.79 17.02 5.32
N GLY A 58 4.73 17.70 4.68
CA GLY A 58 5.88 18.32 5.36
C GLY A 58 6.99 17.33 5.72
N VAL A 59 7.02 16.17 5.07
CA VAL A 59 8.06 15.14 5.22
C VAL A 59 9.14 15.34 4.17
N THR A 60 10.38 15.00 4.49
CA THR A 60 11.47 14.88 3.52
C THR A 60 11.59 13.43 3.04
N PRO A 61 10.98 13.07 1.90
CA PRO A 61 11.06 11.70 1.39
C PRO A 61 12.44 11.40 0.83
N THR A 62 12.98 10.24 1.18
CA THR A 62 14.27 9.74 0.70
C THR A 62 14.03 8.47 -0.12
N PRO A 63 14.13 8.52 -1.45
CA PRO A 63 13.95 7.36 -2.32
C PRO A 63 15.05 6.32 -2.10
N LEU A 64 14.69 5.16 -1.57
CA LEU A 64 15.60 4.02 -1.37
C LEU A 64 14.87 2.70 -1.68
N GLY A 65 15.61 1.70 -2.12
CA GLY A 65 15.11 0.35 -2.31
C GLY A 65 14.65 -0.30 -1.00
N VAL A 66 13.85 -1.36 -1.11
CA VAL A 66 13.34 -2.07 0.08
C VAL A 66 14.48 -2.68 0.90
N ALA A 67 15.49 -3.25 0.25
CA ALA A 67 16.65 -3.84 0.91
C ALA A 67 17.52 -2.83 1.68
N GLU A 68 17.49 -1.55 1.28
CA GLU A 68 18.25 -0.47 1.91
C GLU A 68 17.54 0.12 3.15
N MET A 69 16.28 -0.23 3.36
CA MET A 69 15.42 0.39 4.38
C MET A 69 15.96 0.16 5.80
N PHE A 70 16.21 -1.10 6.17
CA PHE A 70 16.71 -1.45 7.49
C PHE A 70 18.08 -0.79 7.80
N PRO A 71 19.12 -0.95 6.95
CA PRO A 71 20.40 -0.31 7.20
C PRO A 71 20.32 1.22 7.20
N ALA A 72 19.51 1.85 6.35
CA ALA A 72 19.34 3.30 6.34
C ALA A 72 18.69 3.82 7.65
N MET A 73 17.70 3.10 8.17
CA MET A 73 17.13 3.39 9.49
C MET A 73 18.16 3.16 10.59
N GLN A 74 18.85 2.03 10.60
CA GLN A 74 19.83 1.69 11.63
C GLN A 74 20.95 2.72 11.74
N GLN A 75 21.48 3.18 10.61
CA GLN A 75 22.57 4.16 10.53
C GLN A 75 22.10 5.62 10.72
N GLY A 76 20.79 5.88 10.77
CA GLY A 76 20.26 7.23 10.91
C GLY A 76 20.29 8.07 9.64
N VAL A 77 20.47 7.45 8.49
CA VAL A 77 20.32 8.11 7.18
C VAL A 77 18.91 8.65 7.00
N VAL A 78 17.92 7.94 7.55
CA VAL A 78 16.52 8.36 7.62
C VAL A 78 16.00 8.22 9.07
N ASP A 79 15.01 9.03 9.46
CA ASP A 79 14.33 8.92 10.75
C ASP A 79 13.43 7.70 10.81
N GLY A 80 12.89 7.28 9.67
CA GLY A 80 11.96 6.18 9.56
C GLY A 80 11.72 5.76 8.11
N ALA A 81 10.78 4.83 7.94
CA ALA A 81 10.40 4.30 6.63
C ALA A 81 8.89 4.08 6.55
N GLU A 82 8.36 4.07 5.34
CA GLU A 82 6.98 3.71 5.06
C GLU A 82 6.93 2.39 4.26
N ILE A 83 6.08 1.47 4.70
CA ILE A 83 5.85 0.17 4.05
C ILE A 83 4.62 -0.50 4.66
N GLU A 84 4.19 -1.62 4.07
CA GLU A 84 3.16 -2.48 4.64
C GLU A 84 3.63 -3.15 5.94
N LEU A 85 2.71 -3.38 6.86
CA LEU A 85 2.98 -3.83 8.21
C LEU A 85 3.74 -5.18 8.27
N GLN A 86 3.29 -6.18 7.49
CA GLN A 86 3.95 -7.49 7.44
C GLN A 86 5.33 -7.40 6.81
N THR A 87 5.51 -6.51 5.83
CA THR A 87 6.83 -6.29 5.23
C THR A 87 7.77 -5.63 6.25
N ALA A 88 7.27 -4.66 7.02
CA ALA A 88 8.04 -4.03 8.10
C ALA A 88 8.50 -5.06 9.15
N GLU A 89 7.61 -5.97 9.54
CA GLU A 89 7.93 -7.07 10.45
C GLU A 89 9.00 -8.00 9.84
N THR A 90 8.78 -8.48 8.61
CA THR A 90 9.70 -9.38 7.90
C THR A 90 11.09 -8.79 7.72
N LEU A 91 11.18 -7.48 7.49
CA LEU A 91 12.45 -6.76 7.38
C LEU A 91 13.11 -6.45 8.73
N GLY A 92 12.49 -6.85 9.85
CA GLY A 92 13.04 -6.62 11.19
C GLY A 92 12.92 -5.18 11.68
N LEU A 93 12.12 -4.31 11.03
CA LEU A 93 11.97 -2.90 11.44
C LEU A 93 11.42 -2.77 12.85
N ILE A 94 10.77 -3.80 13.38
CA ILE A 94 10.26 -3.87 14.74
C ILE A 94 11.34 -3.58 15.78
N SER A 95 12.58 -4.04 15.56
CA SER A 95 13.71 -3.83 16.47
C SER A 95 14.19 -2.37 16.53
N LEU A 96 13.93 -1.59 15.49
CA LEU A 96 14.35 -0.20 15.36
C LEU A 96 13.21 0.78 15.67
N THR A 97 11.96 0.35 15.60
CA THR A 97 10.79 1.25 15.66
C THR A 97 10.42 1.58 17.11
N LYS A 98 10.25 2.88 17.38
CA LYS A 98 9.71 3.41 18.64
C LYS A 98 8.33 4.02 18.47
N THR A 99 7.97 4.42 17.24
CA THR A 99 6.64 4.94 16.92
C THR A 99 6.18 4.38 15.59
N VAL A 100 4.93 3.92 15.53
CA VAL A 100 4.19 3.66 14.29
C VAL A 100 3.15 4.77 14.15
N LEU A 101 3.31 5.63 13.15
CA LEU A 101 2.31 6.62 12.80
C LEU A 101 1.24 5.95 11.94
N MET A 102 0.02 5.88 12.44
CA MET A 102 -1.11 5.12 11.87
C MET A 102 -1.73 5.85 10.68
N THR A 103 -0.91 6.15 9.69
CA THR A 103 -1.34 6.93 8.52
C THR A 103 -2.31 6.18 7.62
N GLY A 104 -2.19 4.86 7.49
CA GLY A 104 -3.06 4.04 6.63
C GLY A 104 -3.20 4.54 5.19
N HIS A 105 -2.23 5.33 4.72
CA HIS A 105 -2.29 6.21 3.56
C HIS A 105 -2.35 5.49 2.21
N MET A 106 -2.05 4.21 2.18
CA MET A 106 -2.07 3.41 0.97
C MET A 106 -2.48 1.99 1.29
N MET A 107 -3.33 1.43 0.45
CA MET A 107 -3.71 0.01 0.44
C MET A 107 -3.29 -0.61 -0.89
N PRO A 108 -2.01 -0.99 -1.05
CA PRO A 108 -1.56 -1.62 -2.28
C PRO A 108 -2.23 -2.99 -2.44
N ASN A 109 -2.47 -3.35 -3.69
CA ASN A 109 -3.01 -4.65 -4.04
C ASN A 109 -2.05 -5.40 -4.95
N TYR A 110 -1.94 -6.70 -4.76
CA TYR A 110 -1.45 -7.62 -5.78
C TYR A 110 -2.58 -7.93 -6.76
N ALA A 111 -2.26 -8.56 -7.86
CA ALA A 111 -3.25 -9.08 -8.78
C ALA A 111 -2.75 -10.37 -9.41
N TRP A 112 -3.67 -11.30 -9.63
CA TRP A 112 -3.43 -12.44 -10.51
C TRP A 112 -3.46 -11.95 -11.95
N ILE A 113 -2.32 -12.04 -12.62
CA ILE A 113 -2.17 -11.58 -14.01
C ILE A 113 -1.71 -12.75 -14.87
N PHE A 114 -2.45 -12.99 -15.94
CA PHE A 114 -2.14 -14.03 -16.92
C PHE A 114 -1.91 -13.42 -18.30
N PHE A 115 -1.06 -14.05 -19.07
CA PHE A 115 -0.93 -13.71 -20.48
C PHE A 115 -2.22 -14.14 -21.21
N GLY A 116 -2.95 -13.16 -21.75
CA GLY A 116 -4.29 -13.37 -22.26
C GLY A 116 -4.37 -14.41 -23.38
N GLN A 117 -3.42 -14.35 -24.33
CA GLN A 117 -3.36 -15.33 -25.43
C GLN A 117 -3.13 -16.77 -24.95
N TRP A 118 -2.34 -16.95 -23.89
CA TRP A 118 -2.15 -18.27 -23.30
C TRP A 118 -3.44 -18.78 -22.68
N LEU A 119 -4.10 -17.95 -21.87
CA LEU A 119 -5.35 -18.31 -21.21
C LEU A 119 -6.45 -18.60 -22.23
N ASP A 120 -6.52 -17.85 -23.34
CA ASP A 120 -7.53 -18.04 -24.40
C ASP A 120 -7.39 -19.37 -25.12
N ARG A 121 -6.18 -19.92 -25.21
CA ARG A 121 -5.90 -21.22 -25.85
C ARG A 121 -6.20 -22.40 -24.95
N GLN A 122 -6.47 -22.19 -23.66
CA GLN A 122 -6.72 -23.32 -22.76
C GLN A 122 -8.13 -23.89 -22.96
N PRO A 123 -8.34 -25.18 -22.68
CA PRO A 123 -9.68 -25.77 -22.62
C PRO A 123 -10.58 -25.03 -21.62
N ALA A 124 -11.89 -25.05 -21.86
CA ALA A 124 -12.86 -24.33 -21.03
C ALA A 124 -12.73 -24.70 -19.54
N ALA A 125 -12.56 -25.97 -19.23
CA ALA A 125 -12.38 -26.45 -17.85
C ALA A 125 -11.15 -25.87 -17.17
N VAL A 126 -10.02 -25.71 -17.90
CA VAL A 126 -8.80 -25.09 -17.36
C VAL A 126 -9.02 -23.59 -17.11
N LYS A 127 -9.68 -22.88 -18.03
CA LYS A 127 -10.02 -21.46 -17.84
C LYS A 127 -10.85 -21.26 -16.58
N THR A 128 -11.91 -22.04 -16.43
CA THR A 128 -12.79 -21.99 -15.26
C THR A 128 -11.99 -22.27 -13.98
N ALA A 129 -11.20 -23.33 -13.95
CA ALA A 129 -10.38 -23.68 -12.79
C ALA A 129 -9.40 -22.54 -12.39
N VAL A 130 -8.73 -21.92 -13.38
CA VAL A 130 -7.81 -20.80 -13.14
C VAL A 130 -8.55 -19.57 -12.59
N GLU A 131 -9.71 -19.22 -13.16
CA GLU A 131 -10.49 -18.06 -12.71
C GLU A 131 -11.08 -18.28 -11.30
N GLU A 132 -11.58 -19.48 -11.02
CA GLU A 132 -12.11 -19.84 -9.70
C GLU A 132 -11.01 -19.88 -8.65
N SER A 133 -9.89 -20.54 -8.92
CA SER A 133 -8.73 -20.59 -8.01
C SER A 133 -8.18 -19.20 -7.72
N ALA A 134 -8.09 -18.31 -8.71
CA ALA A 134 -7.64 -16.94 -8.50
C ALA A 134 -8.60 -16.18 -7.57
N ARG A 135 -9.91 -16.35 -7.73
CA ARG A 135 -10.92 -15.70 -6.88
C ARG A 135 -10.88 -16.23 -5.45
N GLU A 136 -10.89 -17.54 -5.28
CA GLU A 136 -10.87 -18.19 -3.96
C GLU A 136 -9.59 -17.85 -3.20
N THR A 137 -8.44 -17.94 -3.87
CA THR A 137 -7.15 -17.55 -3.27
C THR A 137 -7.14 -16.07 -2.88
N SER A 138 -7.73 -15.18 -3.68
CA SER A 138 -7.82 -13.75 -3.34
C SER A 138 -8.66 -13.50 -2.09
N GLN A 139 -9.77 -14.20 -1.93
CA GLN A 139 -10.64 -14.09 -0.75
C GLN A 139 -9.93 -14.62 0.50
N TRP A 140 -9.35 -15.82 0.40
CA TRP A 140 -8.57 -16.40 1.50
C TRP A 140 -7.40 -15.51 1.90
N PHE A 141 -6.64 -15.01 0.91
CA PHE A 141 -5.48 -14.17 1.15
C PHE A 141 -5.86 -12.85 1.84
N ALA A 142 -6.98 -12.23 1.44
CA ALA A 142 -7.45 -11.00 2.08
C ALA A 142 -7.75 -11.22 3.58
N ALA A 143 -8.43 -12.31 3.93
CA ALA A 143 -8.71 -12.66 5.32
C ALA A 143 -7.41 -12.93 6.11
N ALA A 144 -6.49 -13.72 5.54
CA ALA A 144 -5.21 -14.03 6.15
C ALA A 144 -4.35 -12.76 6.37
N MET A 145 -4.39 -11.81 5.42
CA MET A 145 -3.66 -10.56 5.55
C MET A 145 -4.22 -9.66 6.66
N VAL A 146 -5.54 -9.56 6.82
CA VAL A 146 -6.16 -8.79 7.92
C VAL A 146 -5.74 -9.38 9.29
N GLU A 147 -5.77 -10.70 9.41
CA GLU A 147 -5.30 -11.37 10.63
C GLU A 147 -3.81 -11.11 10.89
N ALA A 148 -2.98 -11.20 9.85
CA ALA A 148 -1.55 -10.95 9.94
C ALA A 148 -1.23 -9.49 10.32
N GLU A 149 -2.00 -8.50 9.82
CA GLU A 149 -1.87 -7.10 10.22
C GLU A 149 -2.11 -6.91 11.73
N THR A 150 -3.19 -7.51 12.25
CA THR A 150 -3.50 -7.44 13.68
C THR A 150 -2.36 -8.01 14.50
N LYS A 151 -1.89 -9.21 14.18
CA LYS A 151 -0.77 -9.87 14.88
C LYS A 151 0.53 -9.05 14.80
N ALA A 152 0.82 -8.44 13.66
CA ALA A 152 2.02 -7.62 13.51
C ALA A 152 1.94 -6.34 14.34
N LEU A 153 0.77 -5.66 14.41
CA LEU A 153 0.58 -4.51 15.29
C LEU A 153 0.84 -4.86 16.75
N ASP A 154 0.33 -6.00 17.21
CA ASP A 154 0.56 -6.46 18.58
C ASP A 154 2.04 -6.75 18.85
N LYS A 155 2.78 -7.28 17.89
CA LYS A 155 4.23 -7.46 18.00
C LYS A 155 4.98 -6.13 18.10
N PHE A 156 4.59 -5.11 17.34
CA PHE A 156 5.18 -3.77 17.45
C PHE A 156 4.91 -3.17 18.85
N LYS A 157 3.69 -3.29 19.37
CA LYS A 157 3.35 -2.86 20.74
C LYS A 157 4.16 -3.60 21.78
N ALA A 158 4.24 -4.93 21.68
CA ALA A 158 5.00 -5.77 22.62
C ALA A 158 6.50 -5.44 22.61
N ALA A 159 7.05 -5.00 21.47
CA ALA A 159 8.42 -4.52 21.34
C ALA A 159 8.61 -3.07 21.85
N GLY A 160 7.57 -2.44 22.41
CA GLY A 160 7.62 -1.11 23.02
C GLY A 160 7.39 0.03 22.02
N ALA A 161 6.91 -0.23 20.82
CA ALA A 161 6.53 0.81 19.90
C ALA A 161 5.18 1.43 20.27
N GLN A 162 5.10 2.77 20.25
CA GLN A 162 3.85 3.50 20.40
C GLN A 162 3.11 3.55 19.07
N LEU A 163 1.82 3.24 19.08
CA LEU A 163 0.94 3.49 17.94
C LEU A 163 0.32 4.87 18.11
N VAL A 164 0.54 5.74 17.14
CA VAL A 164 0.09 7.13 17.18
C VAL A 164 -0.89 7.37 16.05
N ASP A 165 -2.12 7.70 16.40
CA ASP A 165 -3.15 8.07 15.43
C ASP A 165 -2.82 9.43 14.81
N ILE A 166 -3.07 9.55 13.52
CA ILE A 166 -2.80 10.74 12.72
C ILE A 166 -4.13 11.23 12.12
N ASP A 167 -4.32 12.53 12.03
CA ASP A 167 -5.46 13.12 11.30
C ASP A 167 -5.33 12.81 9.80
N THR A 168 -5.97 11.69 9.39
CA THR A 168 -5.96 11.22 8.01
C THR A 168 -6.72 12.14 7.08
N ASP A 169 -7.73 12.87 7.59
CA ASP A 169 -8.50 13.86 6.80
C ASP A 169 -7.63 15.06 6.44
N GLU A 170 -6.78 15.50 7.38
CA GLU A 170 -5.79 16.54 7.09
C GLU A 170 -4.79 16.07 6.04
N LEU A 171 -4.28 14.83 6.15
CA LEU A 171 -3.37 14.25 5.17
C LEU A 171 -4.03 14.15 3.79
N GLU A 172 -5.29 13.75 3.71
CA GLU A 172 -6.05 13.67 2.46
C GLU A 172 -6.23 15.05 1.83
N ARG A 173 -6.62 16.07 2.61
CA ARG A 173 -6.75 17.45 2.13
C ARG A 173 -5.45 17.98 1.57
N LYS A 174 -4.33 17.80 2.28
CA LYS A 174 -2.99 18.23 1.84
C LYS A 174 -2.58 17.51 0.55
N SER A 175 -2.79 16.20 0.49
CA SER A 175 -2.49 15.39 -0.69
C SER A 175 -3.31 15.85 -1.90
N THR A 176 -4.62 16.00 -1.73
CA THR A 176 -5.53 16.42 -2.81
C THR A 176 -5.13 17.79 -3.35
N ALA A 177 -4.87 18.76 -2.48
CA ALA A 177 -4.47 20.10 -2.90
C ALA A 177 -3.15 20.10 -3.70
N ALA A 178 -2.17 19.30 -3.28
CA ALA A 178 -0.87 19.24 -3.92
C ALA A 178 -0.85 18.40 -5.21
N LEU A 179 -1.62 17.31 -5.26
CA LEU A 179 -1.54 16.32 -6.33
C LEU A 179 -2.55 16.59 -7.46
N ALA A 180 -3.73 17.15 -7.16
CA ALA A 180 -4.75 17.37 -8.17
C ALA A 180 -4.28 18.21 -9.38
N PRO A 181 -3.51 19.29 -9.21
CA PRO A 181 -2.98 20.05 -10.35
C PRO A 181 -1.97 19.27 -11.19
N LYS A 182 -1.21 18.37 -10.57
CA LYS A 182 -0.12 17.63 -11.21
C LYS A 182 -0.56 16.29 -11.81
N TYR A 183 -1.57 15.66 -11.21
CA TYR A 183 -2.04 14.32 -11.55
C TYR A 183 -3.56 14.31 -11.85
N GLY A 184 -4.03 15.21 -12.71
CA GLY A 184 -5.46 15.44 -12.98
C GLY A 184 -6.24 14.18 -13.38
N GLU A 185 -5.67 13.31 -14.22
CA GLU A 185 -6.31 12.04 -14.59
C GLU A 185 -6.45 11.10 -13.39
N LEU A 186 -5.42 11.01 -12.55
CA LEU A 186 -5.45 10.21 -11.31
C LEU A 186 -6.52 10.75 -10.36
N HIS A 187 -6.62 12.07 -10.22
CA HIS A 187 -7.64 12.71 -9.39
C HIS A 187 -9.06 12.43 -9.87
N ALA A 188 -9.29 12.41 -11.18
CA ALA A 188 -10.58 12.02 -11.74
C ALA A 188 -10.95 10.56 -11.40
N TRP A 189 -9.96 9.65 -11.39
CA TRP A 189 -10.16 8.28 -10.94
C TRP A 189 -10.47 8.18 -9.45
N VAL A 190 -9.77 8.93 -8.59
CA VAL A 190 -10.04 8.98 -7.15
C VAL A 190 -11.48 9.38 -6.87
N LYS A 191 -11.97 10.46 -7.50
CA LYS A 191 -13.38 10.89 -7.39
C LYS A 191 -14.37 9.80 -7.79
N ARG A 192 -14.08 9.06 -8.87
CA ARG A 192 -14.92 7.94 -9.32
C ARG A 192 -14.96 6.80 -8.31
N LEU A 193 -13.83 6.47 -7.68
CA LEU A 193 -13.75 5.42 -6.66
C LEU A 193 -14.46 5.82 -5.39
N GLN A 194 -14.31 7.06 -4.93
CA GLN A 194 -15.02 7.61 -3.77
C GLN A 194 -16.55 7.56 -3.98
N ALA A 195 -17.01 7.99 -5.15
CA ALA A 195 -18.43 7.93 -5.49
C ALA A 195 -18.98 6.48 -5.57
N ALA A 196 -18.16 5.52 -5.96
CA ALA A 196 -18.56 4.11 -6.04
C ALA A 196 -18.51 3.39 -4.68
N GLY A 197 -17.76 3.88 -3.72
CA GLY A 197 -17.64 3.33 -2.36
C GLY A 197 -18.61 3.95 -1.35
N ALA A 198 -19.34 4.99 -1.73
CA ALA A 198 -20.32 5.69 -0.89
C ALA A 198 -21.74 5.09 -0.97
N GLY A 199 -21.91 3.89 -1.60
CA GLY A 199 -23.18 3.17 -1.75
C GLY A 199 -23.22 1.88 -0.97
#